data_a82117442a7746d4ed417f3a3affeeff
#
_entry.id   a82117442a7746d4ed417f3a3affeeff
#
_cell.length_a   1.000
_cell.length_b   1.000
_cell.length_c   1.000
_cell.angle_alpha   90.00
_cell.angle_beta   90.00
_cell.angle_gamma   90.00
#
_symmetry.space_group_name_H-M   'P 1'
#
loop_
_entity.id
_entity.type
_entity.pdbx_description
1 polymer ?
#
loop_
_entity_poly.entity_id
_entity_poly.type
_entity_poly.pdbx_seq_one_letter_code
_entity_poly.pdbx_strand_id
1 'polypeptide(L)'
;MFQYHCLNPIAERGLNMFSEDYTKTENINEADAVLVRSARMHDMELGDSVKAIARAGAGVNNIPVDACAEQGIVVFNTPGANANGVKELVIAGMLLASRDIVGGIEWVAGQKDKENIDKLAEKQKKQFAGCEISGKKLGIIGLGAIGAMVANSATHLGMEVYGYDPYISIDAAWNLSRTIKHSKSLDEIYSQCDYITIHVPLLDSTRKMINKEAFDKMKDGVVLLNFARDLLVDEEALINALESGKVKKYVTDFANPLVAGREGILVTPHLGASTEESEDNCAVMAVKQLMDYLENGNIKNSVNYPNCDAGTCVDEGRLTINHKNIPNMISQFTKVLGDAGVNISNMTNKSKGDLAYTILDVATPISQEVAKNLKAINGVYRVRIVK
;
A
#
# COMPACT_ATOMS: atom_id res chain seq x y z
N MET A 1 -0.67 -23.92 19.44
CA MET A 1 0.34 -22.86 19.74
C MET A 1 1.08 -22.57 18.45
N PHE A 2 1.10 -21.33 17.99
CA PHE A 2 1.73 -20.90 16.77
C PHE A 2 3.07 -20.21 17.06
N GLN A 3 4.01 -20.34 16.14
CA GLN A 3 5.31 -19.68 16.23
C GLN A 3 5.42 -18.58 15.16
N TYR A 4 5.93 -17.41 15.56
CA TYR A 4 6.20 -16.32 14.61
C TYR A 4 7.65 -15.86 14.68
N HIS A 5 8.18 -15.43 13.54
CA HIS A 5 9.53 -14.88 13.41
C HIS A 5 9.49 -13.45 12.89
N CYS A 6 10.35 -12.57 13.41
CA CYS A 6 10.49 -11.19 12.95
C CYS A 6 11.84 -10.99 12.29
N LEU A 7 11.86 -10.70 10.98
CA LEU A 7 13.09 -10.41 10.23
C LEU A 7 13.67 -9.01 10.49
N ASN A 8 12.85 -8.12 11.02
CA ASN A 8 13.22 -6.75 11.39
C ASN A 8 12.57 -6.41 12.74
N PRO A 9 13.00 -5.35 13.41
CA PRO A 9 12.20 -4.76 14.49
C PRO A 9 10.80 -4.41 13.97
N ILE A 10 9.78 -4.92 14.65
CA ILE A 10 8.36 -4.65 14.42
C ILE A 10 7.84 -3.92 15.65
N ALA A 11 6.99 -2.92 15.44
CA ALA A 11 6.44 -2.12 16.54
C ALA A 11 5.72 -2.98 17.58
N GLU A 12 6.06 -2.78 18.83
CA GLU A 12 5.55 -3.56 19.97
C GLU A 12 4.03 -3.52 20.06
N ARG A 13 3.41 -2.40 19.67
CA ARG A 13 1.96 -2.26 19.63
C ARG A 13 1.28 -3.32 18.77
N GLY A 14 1.93 -3.75 17.68
CA GLY A 14 1.46 -4.87 16.87
C GLY A 14 1.74 -6.21 17.54
N LEU A 15 2.97 -6.43 18.02
CA LEU A 15 3.37 -7.70 18.64
C LEU A 15 2.55 -8.03 19.90
N ASN A 16 2.20 -7.02 20.70
CA ASN A 16 1.37 -7.16 21.89
C ASN A 16 -0.09 -7.56 21.58
N MET A 17 -0.48 -7.66 20.34
CA MET A 17 -1.79 -8.19 19.94
C MET A 17 -1.82 -9.72 19.86
N PHE A 18 -0.66 -10.36 19.75
CA PHE A 18 -0.62 -11.82 19.82
C PHE A 18 -1.10 -12.33 21.18
N SER A 19 -1.97 -13.33 21.16
CA SER A 19 -2.41 -14.02 22.36
C SER A 19 -1.32 -14.94 22.92
N GLU A 20 -1.58 -15.55 24.07
CA GLU A 20 -0.71 -16.56 24.69
C GLU A 20 -0.49 -17.81 23.81
N ASP A 21 -1.32 -18.00 22.77
CA ASP A 21 -1.15 -19.07 21.80
C ASP A 21 -0.04 -18.84 20.80
N TYR A 22 0.63 -17.68 20.83
CA TYR A 22 1.71 -17.30 19.94
C TYR A 22 3.02 -17.16 20.69
N THR A 23 4.08 -17.75 20.14
CA THR A 23 5.43 -17.66 20.69
C THR A 23 6.41 -17.18 19.62
N LYS A 24 7.26 -16.22 19.98
CA LYS A 24 8.33 -15.77 19.09
C LYS A 24 9.42 -16.83 19.00
N THR A 25 9.88 -17.13 17.79
CA THR A 25 11.04 -17.99 17.53
C THR A 25 12.14 -17.22 16.83
N GLU A 26 13.39 -17.57 17.11
CA GLU A 26 14.56 -17.01 16.40
C GLU A 26 14.88 -17.82 15.13
N ASN A 27 14.30 -19.00 14.96
CA ASN A 27 14.50 -19.84 13.78
C ASN A 27 13.33 -19.69 12.79
N ILE A 28 13.58 -19.05 11.65
CA ILE A 28 12.57 -18.82 10.62
C ILE A 28 11.95 -20.12 10.10
N ASN A 29 12.74 -21.22 10.09
CA ASN A 29 12.28 -22.51 9.58
C ASN A 29 11.34 -23.26 10.54
N GLU A 30 11.20 -22.80 11.78
CA GLU A 30 10.23 -23.31 12.75
C GLU A 30 8.96 -22.45 12.82
N ALA A 31 9.01 -21.28 12.23
CA ALA A 31 7.90 -20.32 12.30
C ALA A 31 6.70 -20.77 11.44
N ASP A 32 5.51 -20.57 11.96
CA ASP A 32 4.24 -20.63 11.22
C ASP A 32 4.01 -19.37 10.39
N ALA A 33 4.49 -18.22 10.89
CA ALA A 33 4.36 -16.93 10.24
C ALA A 33 5.61 -16.08 10.38
N VAL A 34 5.86 -15.24 9.36
CA VAL A 34 6.99 -14.32 9.33
C VAL A 34 6.48 -12.89 9.22
N LEU A 35 6.97 -12.02 10.11
CA LEU A 35 6.79 -10.57 10.04
C LEU A 35 8.04 -9.92 9.45
N VAL A 36 7.85 -9.05 8.47
CA VAL A 36 8.93 -8.34 7.80
C VAL A 36 8.56 -6.88 7.55
N ARG A 37 9.54 -5.99 7.53
CA ARG A 37 9.37 -4.59 7.13
C ARG A 37 10.23 -4.28 5.89
N SER A 38 11.53 -4.31 6.00
CA SER A 38 12.47 -3.90 4.96
C SER A 38 13.49 -4.97 4.58
N ALA A 39 13.63 -6.06 5.35
CA ALA A 39 14.58 -7.13 5.05
C ALA A 39 14.27 -7.76 3.68
N ARG A 40 15.32 -8.00 2.90
CA ARG A 40 15.22 -8.69 1.61
C ARG A 40 15.10 -10.19 1.85
N MET A 41 14.09 -10.80 1.24
CA MET A 41 13.79 -12.23 1.40
C MET A 41 14.08 -13.06 0.14
N HIS A 42 14.53 -12.46 -0.96
CA HIS A 42 14.73 -13.17 -2.25
C HIS A 42 15.75 -14.30 -2.21
N ASP A 43 16.71 -14.21 -1.30
CA ASP A 43 17.80 -15.18 -1.17
C ASP A 43 17.61 -16.11 0.06
N MET A 44 16.41 -16.08 0.67
CA MET A 44 16.10 -16.89 1.86
C MET A 44 15.36 -18.16 1.48
N GLU A 45 15.78 -19.27 2.06
CA GLU A 45 15.03 -20.52 2.03
C GLU A 45 14.02 -20.52 3.18
N LEU A 46 12.76 -20.80 2.86
CA LEU A 46 11.67 -20.86 3.84
C LEU A 46 11.32 -22.32 4.11
N GLY A 47 11.25 -22.68 5.39
CA GLY A 47 10.83 -24.02 5.82
C GLY A 47 9.37 -24.33 5.50
N ASP A 48 9.03 -25.61 5.43
CA ASP A 48 7.66 -26.11 5.17
C ASP A 48 6.66 -25.66 6.25
N SER A 49 7.13 -25.30 7.45
CA SER A 49 6.30 -24.78 8.55
C SER A 49 5.69 -23.40 8.23
N VAL A 50 6.40 -22.57 7.44
CA VAL A 50 5.95 -21.21 7.13
C VAL A 50 4.67 -21.25 6.29
N LYS A 51 3.60 -20.69 6.82
CA LYS A 51 2.26 -20.65 6.21
C LYS A 51 1.94 -19.27 5.65
N ALA A 52 2.49 -18.23 6.29
CA ALA A 52 2.21 -16.84 5.92
C ALA A 52 3.40 -15.92 6.18
N ILE A 53 3.46 -14.87 5.37
CA ILE A 53 4.37 -13.73 5.55
C ILE A 53 3.52 -12.46 5.59
N ALA A 54 3.70 -11.61 6.58
CA ALA A 54 3.07 -10.29 6.61
C ALA A 54 4.11 -9.19 6.62
N ARG A 55 4.02 -8.30 5.61
CA ARG A 55 4.83 -7.10 5.57
C ARG A 55 4.14 -5.96 6.30
N ALA A 56 4.80 -5.42 7.32
CA ALA A 56 4.38 -4.16 7.95
C ALA A 56 4.70 -2.97 7.01
N GLY A 57 3.84 -2.78 6.01
CA GLY A 57 3.97 -1.77 4.96
C GLY A 57 3.23 -2.14 3.68
N ALA A 58 3.03 -1.18 2.78
CA ALA A 58 2.20 -1.36 1.59
C ALA A 58 2.91 -2.07 0.41
N GLY A 59 4.19 -1.76 0.16
CA GLY A 59 4.95 -2.40 -0.93
C GLY A 59 5.43 -3.80 -0.56
N VAL A 60 5.80 -4.66 -1.52
CA VAL A 60 6.27 -6.03 -1.28
C VAL A 60 7.48 -6.41 -2.12
N ASN A 61 8.22 -5.43 -2.64
CA ASN A 61 9.36 -5.65 -3.54
C ASN A 61 10.51 -6.44 -2.91
N ASN A 62 10.55 -6.53 -1.59
CA ASN A 62 11.55 -7.27 -0.82
C ASN A 62 11.17 -8.74 -0.56
N ILE A 63 9.99 -9.19 -1.03
CA ILE A 63 9.47 -10.54 -0.81
C ILE A 63 9.35 -11.27 -2.17
N PRO A 64 9.81 -12.52 -2.31
CA PRO A 64 9.64 -13.33 -3.52
C PRO A 64 8.20 -13.87 -3.62
N VAL A 65 7.26 -13.01 -3.99
CA VAL A 65 5.80 -13.26 -3.91
C VAL A 65 5.39 -14.51 -4.71
N ASP A 66 5.92 -14.69 -5.93
CA ASP A 66 5.57 -15.82 -6.81
C ASP A 66 6.11 -17.15 -6.25
N ALA A 67 7.35 -17.17 -5.79
CA ALA A 67 7.93 -18.35 -5.16
C ALA A 67 7.19 -18.75 -3.87
N CYS A 68 6.74 -17.75 -3.08
CA CYS A 68 5.88 -17.99 -1.92
C CYS A 68 4.53 -18.63 -2.33
N ALA A 69 3.93 -18.16 -3.43
CA ALA A 69 2.67 -18.69 -3.91
C ALA A 69 2.77 -20.18 -4.31
N GLU A 70 3.83 -20.56 -5.00
CA GLU A 70 4.09 -21.95 -5.40
C GLU A 70 4.33 -22.88 -4.20
N GLN A 71 4.79 -22.35 -3.07
CA GLN A 71 4.92 -23.09 -1.81
C GLN A 71 3.61 -23.06 -0.97
N GLY A 72 2.56 -22.41 -1.43
CA GLY A 72 1.32 -22.23 -0.69
C GLY A 72 1.47 -21.32 0.52
N ILE A 73 2.44 -20.39 0.50
CA ILE A 73 2.64 -19.37 1.53
C ILE A 73 1.85 -18.12 1.13
N VAL A 74 0.98 -17.65 2.02
CA VAL A 74 0.19 -16.44 1.80
C VAL A 74 1.01 -15.21 2.18
N VAL A 75 1.12 -14.25 1.28
CA VAL A 75 1.85 -13.00 1.52
C VAL A 75 0.85 -11.86 1.71
N PHE A 76 0.89 -11.24 2.87
CA PHE A 76 0.07 -10.09 3.24
C PHE A 76 0.89 -8.79 3.18
N ASN A 77 0.21 -7.70 2.86
CA ASN A 77 0.71 -6.34 3.09
C ASN A 77 -0.30 -5.56 3.93
N THR A 78 -0.01 -4.30 4.24
CA THR A 78 -0.85 -3.45 5.08
C THR A 78 -1.31 -2.21 4.33
N PRO A 79 -2.19 -2.36 3.31
CA PRO A 79 -2.63 -1.25 2.49
C PRO A 79 -3.45 -0.26 3.33
N GLY A 80 -3.10 1.02 3.23
CA GLY A 80 -3.81 2.10 3.92
C GLY A 80 -3.43 2.30 5.39
N ALA A 81 -2.68 1.41 6.03
CA ALA A 81 -2.28 1.56 7.43
C ALA A 81 -1.41 2.80 7.67
N ASN A 82 -0.61 3.19 6.69
CA ASN A 82 0.24 4.38 6.68
C ASN A 82 -0.38 5.58 5.94
N ALA A 83 -1.64 5.50 5.54
CA ALA A 83 -2.24 6.51 4.65
C ALA A 83 -2.27 7.91 5.28
N ASN A 84 -2.44 8.01 6.60
CA ASN A 84 -2.45 9.30 7.28
C ASN A 84 -1.08 9.99 7.23
N GLY A 85 0.01 9.27 7.49
CA GLY A 85 1.36 9.84 7.40
C GLY A 85 1.66 10.38 5.99
N VAL A 86 1.35 9.59 4.95
CA VAL A 86 1.51 10.05 3.56
C VAL A 86 0.62 11.28 3.27
N LYS A 87 -0.64 11.28 3.69
CA LYS A 87 -1.54 12.45 3.54
C LYS A 87 -0.92 13.71 4.15
N GLU A 88 -0.35 13.62 5.35
CA GLU A 88 0.27 14.76 6.03
C GLU A 88 1.49 15.27 5.26
N LEU A 89 2.32 14.38 4.74
CA LEU A 89 3.46 14.76 3.91
C LEU A 89 3.03 15.40 2.58
N VAL A 90 1.95 14.94 1.96
CA VAL A 90 1.36 15.58 0.76
C VAL A 90 0.93 17.00 1.07
N ILE A 91 0.23 17.23 2.19
CA ILE A 91 -0.20 18.58 2.62
C ILE A 91 1.01 19.47 2.89
N ALA A 92 2.00 18.98 3.60
CA ALA A 92 3.26 19.70 3.84
C ALA A 92 3.93 20.05 2.51
N GLY A 93 4.01 19.11 1.58
CA GLY A 93 4.55 19.33 0.22
C GLY A 93 3.81 20.41 -0.56
N MET A 94 2.48 20.45 -0.50
CA MET A 94 1.68 21.53 -1.10
C MET A 94 2.02 22.91 -0.51
N LEU A 95 2.15 23.01 0.80
CA LEU A 95 2.47 24.27 1.49
C LEU A 95 3.90 24.73 1.18
N LEU A 96 4.87 23.81 1.16
CA LEU A 96 6.27 24.09 0.81
C LEU A 96 6.42 24.50 -0.66
N ALA A 97 5.62 23.93 -1.57
CA ALA A 97 5.61 24.34 -2.99
C ALA A 97 4.97 25.70 -3.21
N SER A 98 4.07 26.11 -2.32
CA SER A 98 3.35 27.38 -2.44
C SER A 98 4.16 28.60 -2.06
N ARG A 99 5.05 28.47 -1.09
CA ARG A 99 5.97 29.50 -0.58
C ARG A 99 7.37 28.90 -0.40
N ASP A 100 8.40 29.68 -0.61
CA ASP A 100 9.78 29.23 -0.42
C ASP A 100 10.17 29.23 1.08
N ILE A 101 9.49 28.38 1.85
CA ILE A 101 9.71 28.24 3.30
C ILE A 101 11.10 27.68 3.58
N VAL A 102 11.54 26.68 2.81
CA VAL A 102 12.85 26.03 3.00
C VAL A 102 13.97 27.04 2.71
N GLY A 103 13.93 27.71 1.56
CA GLY A 103 14.92 28.75 1.23
C GLY A 103 14.92 29.90 2.26
N GLY A 104 13.74 30.28 2.80
CA GLY A 104 13.65 31.25 3.88
C GLY A 104 14.33 30.81 5.16
N ILE A 105 14.16 29.55 5.57
CA ILE A 105 14.81 28.96 6.75
C ILE A 105 16.34 28.92 6.56
N GLU A 106 16.81 28.42 5.41
CA GLU A 106 18.23 28.34 5.08
C GLU A 106 18.89 29.72 5.04
N TRP A 107 18.18 30.69 4.44
CA TRP A 107 18.66 32.06 4.38
C TRP A 107 18.83 32.66 5.80
N VAL A 108 17.83 32.52 6.68
CA VAL A 108 17.91 33.00 8.07
C VAL A 108 19.06 32.32 8.81
N ALA A 109 19.19 30.99 8.68
CA ALA A 109 20.29 30.25 9.29
C ALA A 109 21.68 30.75 8.82
N GLY A 110 21.81 31.11 7.54
CA GLY A 110 23.02 31.70 6.98
C GLY A 110 23.34 33.11 7.48
N GLN A 111 22.40 33.80 8.10
CA GLN A 111 22.59 35.15 8.66
C GLN A 111 22.82 35.16 10.19
N LYS A 112 23.05 34.03 10.82
CA LYS A 112 23.12 33.84 12.28
C LYS A 112 24.06 34.81 13.02
N ASP A 113 25.16 35.25 12.36
CA ASP A 113 26.19 36.12 12.94
C ASP A 113 25.94 37.64 12.67
N LYS A 114 24.79 37.99 12.10
CA LYS A 114 24.42 39.37 11.78
C LYS A 114 23.64 40.01 12.94
N GLU A 115 24.16 41.04 13.57
CA GLU A 115 23.49 41.73 14.68
C GLU A 115 22.16 42.40 14.28
N ASN A 116 21.98 42.74 12.99
CA ASN A 116 20.77 43.40 12.47
C ASN A 116 19.90 42.45 11.63
N ILE A 117 19.89 41.16 11.98
CA ILE A 117 19.15 40.13 11.23
C ILE A 117 17.64 40.43 11.11
N ASP A 118 17.05 41.02 12.16
CA ASP A 118 15.65 41.46 12.15
C ASP A 118 15.33 42.44 11.03
N LYS A 119 16.15 43.45 10.84
CA LYS A 119 15.98 44.44 9.76
C LYS A 119 16.28 43.87 8.38
N LEU A 120 17.27 42.96 8.30
CA LEU A 120 17.60 42.25 7.05
C LEU A 120 16.44 41.35 6.63
N ALA A 121 15.84 40.61 7.57
CA ALA A 121 14.70 39.75 7.29
C ALA A 121 13.50 40.55 6.72
N GLU A 122 13.14 41.67 7.34
CA GLU A 122 12.08 42.52 6.83
C GLU A 122 12.37 43.07 5.42
N LYS A 123 13.61 43.39 5.12
CA LYS A 123 14.01 43.90 3.81
C LYS A 123 13.99 42.79 2.74
N GLN A 124 14.36 41.57 3.09
CA GLN A 124 14.57 40.45 2.17
C GLN A 124 13.37 39.49 2.04
N LYS A 125 12.41 39.53 2.96
CA LYS A 125 11.28 38.57 3.02
C LYS A 125 10.51 38.40 1.71
N LYS A 126 10.50 39.43 0.82
CA LYS A 126 9.79 39.38 -0.46
C LYS A 126 10.31 38.29 -1.41
N GLN A 127 11.59 37.91 -1.32
CA GLN A 127 12.17 36.89 -2.17
C GLN A 127 11.63 35.49 -1.89
N PHE A 128 11.09 35.27 -0.68
CA PHE A 128 10.50 33.98 -0.25
C PHE A 128 8.96 34.00 -0.33
N ALA A 129 8.38 35.07 -0.86
CA ALA A 129 6.93 35.21 -0.99
C ALA A 129 6.38 34.22 -2.01
N GLY A 130 5.16 33.76 -1.80
CA GLY A 130 4.47 32.85 -2.68
C GLY A 130 2.98 33.14 -2.75
N CYS A 131 2.17 32.08 -2.81
CA CYS A 131 0.72 32.15 -2.89
C CYS A 131 0.07 31.32 -1.80
N GLU A 132 -1.21 31.55 -1.56
CA GLU A 132 -2.05 30.73 -0.71
C GLU A 132 -2.64 29.56 -1.52
N ILE A 133 -2.92 28.44 -0.86
CA ILE A 133 -3.59 27.28 -1.47
C ILE A 133 -5.11 27.42 -1.45
N SER A 134 -5.65 28.23 -0.55
CA SER A 134 -7.10 28.51 -0.46
C SER A 134 -7.63 29.07 -1.78
N GLY A 135 -8.75 28.54 -2.27
CA GLY A 135 -9.35 28.91 -3.55
C GLY A 135 -8.63 28.34 -4.79
N LYS A 136 -7.50 27.62 -4.62
CA LYS A 136 -6.83 26.93 -5.73
C LYS A 136 -7.47 25.59 -6.01
N LYS A 137 -7.32 25.10 -7.24
CA LYS A 137 -7.83 23.81 -7.69
C LYS A 137 -6.79 22.71 -7.49
N LEU A 138 -7.17 21.66 -6.76
CA LEU A 138 -6.36 20.46 -6.57
C LEU A 138 -6.95 19.30 -7.36
N GLY A 139 -6.18 18.73 -8.28
CA GLY A 139 -6.48 17.49 -8.97
C GLY A 139 -5.86 16.30 -8.25
N ILE A 140 -6.67 15.27 -8.00
CA ILE A 140 -6.22 14.05 -7.36
C ILE A 140 -6.41 12.89 -8.32
N ILE A 141 -5.31 12.22 -8.67
CA ILE A 141 -5.29 11.04 -9.54
C ILE A 141 -5.14 9.81 -8.66
N GLY A 142 -6.23 9.03 -8.53
CA GLY A 142 -6.34 7.90 -7.61
C GLY A 142 -6.99 8.32 -6.28
N LEU A 143 -8.18 7.77 -6.00
CA LEU A 143 -8.97 8.04 -4.79
C LEU A 143 -9.02 6.81 -3.86
N GLY A 144 -7.91 6.07 -3.79
CA GLY A 144 -7.68 5.03 -2.79
C GLY A 144 -7.53 5.61 -1.38
N ALA A 145 -7.01 4.83 -0.43
CA ALA A 145 -6.90 5.22 0.98
C ALA A 145 -6.21 6.58 1.19
N ILE A 146 -5.10 6.84 0.49
CA ILE A 146 -4.34 8.10 0.61
C ILE A 146 -5.07 9.23 -0.12
N GLY A 147 -5.43 9.03 -1.40
CA GLY A 147 -6.05 10.08 -2.22
C GLY A 147 -7.36 10.59 -1.65
N ALA A 148 -8.21 9.72 -1.09
CA ALA A 148 -9.44 10.10 -0.43
C ALA A 148 -9.19 10.97 0.84
N MET A 149 -8.18 10.61 1.64
CA MET A 149 -7.81 11.40 2.83
C MET A 149 -7.24 12.77 2.44
N VAL A 150 -6.39 12.84 1.39
CA VAL A 150 -5.87 14.10 0.85
C VAL A 150 -7.01 14.96 0.32
N ALA A 151 -7.95 14.38 -0.44
CA ALA A 151 -9.12 15.07 -1.00
C ALA A 151 -9.96 15.74 0.10
N ASN A 152 -10.32 14.97 1.12
CA ASN A 152 -11.10 15.49 2.24
C ASN A 152 -10.35 16.59 3.01
N SER A 153 -9.05 16.40 3.27
CA SER A 153 -8.25 17.40 3.98
C SER A 153 -8.08 18.68 3.19
N ALA A 154 -7.87 18.59 1.87
CA ALA A 154 -7.72 19.75 1.00
C ALA A 154 -9.01 20.60 0.92
N THR A 155 -10.20 19.97 0.99
CA THR A 155 -11.46 20.73 1.07
C THR A 155 -11.54 21.56 2.35
N HIS A 156 -11.07 21.04 3.49
CA HIS A 156 -11.02 21.79 4.74
C HIS A 156 -9.97 22.92 4.74
N LEU A 157 -8.96 22.81 3.88
CA LEU A 157 -7.98 23.90 3.65
C LEU A 157 -8.48 24.94 2.63
N GLY A 158 -9.74 24.86 2.20
CA GLY A 158 -10.36 25.81 1.30
C GLY A 158 -10.00 25.63 -0.18
N MET A 159 -9.46 24.49 -0.57
CA MET A 159 -9.20 24.16 -1.98
C MET A 159 -10.46 23.66 -2.68
N GLU A 160 -10.55 23.90 -4.01
CA GLU A 160 -11.52 23.27 -4.88
C GLU A 160 -10.96 21.95 -5.41
N VAL A 161 -11.52 20.82 -4.97
CA VAL A 161 -10.93 19.50 -5.22
C VAL A 161 -11.62 18.77 -6.36
N TYR A 162 -10.82 18.27 -7.30
CA TYR A 162 -11.22 17.41 -8.42
C TYR A 162 -10.56 16.04 -8.25
N GLY A 163 -11.35 14.98 -8.33
CA GLY A 163 -10.86 13.61 -8.17
C GLY A 163 -11.11 12.76 -9.41
N TYR A 164 -10.11 12.02 -9.85
CA TYR A 164 -10.20 11.05 -10.93
C TYR A 164 -9.73 9.68 -10.45
N ASP A 165 -10.62 8.69 -10.49
CA ASP A 165 -10.32 7.28 -10.25
C ASP A 165 -11.37 6.40 -10.95
N PRO A 166 -11.01 5.74 -12.08
CA PRO A 166 -11.97 4.90 -12.81
C PRO A 166 -12.27 3.56 -12.10
N TYR A 167 -11.56 3.24 -11.03
CA TYR A 167 -11.68 1.98 -10.29
C TYR A 167 -12.13 2.17 -8.84
N ILE A 168 -12.61 3.36 -8.49
CA ILE A 168 -13.02 3.67 -7.11
C ILE A 168 -14.09 2.67 -6.62
N SER A 169 -13.87 2.10 -5.44
CA SER A 169 -14.88 1.26 -4.80
C SER A 169 -16.05 2.10 -4.26
N ILE A 170 -17.21 1.46 -4.13
CA ILE A 170 -18.39 2.12 -3.53
C ILE A 170 -18.06 2.63 -2.12
N ASP A 171 -17.38 1.81 -1.30
CA ASP A 171 -17.02 2.18 0.07
C ASP A 171 -16.06 3.37 0.11
N ALA A 172 -15.07 3.43 -0.80
CA ALA A 172 -14.18 4.59 -0.91
C ALA A 172 -14.94 5.85 -1.33
N ALA A 173 -15.89 5.73 -2.27
CA ALA A 173 -16.70 6.85 -2.71
C ALA A 173 -17.60 7.42 -1.60
N TRP A 174 -18.15 6.55 -0.73
CA TRP A 174 -18.94 7.00 0.43
C TRP A 174 -18.14 7.78 1.48
N ASN A 175 -16.82 7.62 1.51
CA ASN A 175 -15.92 8.33 2.41
C ASN A 175 -15.46 9.70 1.88
N LEU A 176 -15.84 10.06 0.65
CA LEU A 176 -15.50 11.36 0.06
C LEU A 176 -16.48 12.46 0.47
N SER A 177 -15.94 13.65 0.71
CA SER A 177 -16.75 14.86 0.88
C SER A 177 -17.59 15.13 -0.37
N ARG A 178 -18.85 15.53 -0.18
CA ARG A 178 -19.78 15.86 -1.27
C ARG A 178 -19.34 17.07 -2.11
N THR A 179 -18.39 17.85 -1.63
CA THR A 179 -17.86 19.03 -2.34
C THR A 179 -16.78 18.66 -3.35
N ILE A 180 -16.26 17.42 -3.30
CA ILE A 180 -15.26 16.93 -4.25
C ILE A 180 -15.93 16.69 -5.60
N LYS A 181 -15.36 17.29 -6.65
CA LYS A 181 -15.86 17.18 -8.02
C LYS A 181 -15.28 15.93 -8.68
N HIS A 182 -16.16 15.09 -9.20
CA HIS A 182 -15.75 13.92 -9.98
C HIS A 182 -15.31 14.34 -11.38
N SER A 183 -14.05 14.13 -11.73
CA SER A 183 -13.51 14.30 -13.08
C SER A 183 -13.71 13.02 -13.90
N LYS A 184 -14.20 13.18 -15.12
CA LYS A 184 -14.45 12.06 -16.04
C LYS A 184 -13.22 11.62 -16.82
N SER A 185 -12.17 12.43 -16.84
CA SER A 185 -10.93 12.16 -17.56
C SER A 185 -9.73 12.81 -16.88
N LEU A 186 -8.53 12.30 -17.19
CA LEU A 186 -7.28 12.93 -16.79
C LEU A 186 -7.09 14.31 -17.43
N ASP A 187 -7.57 14.50 -18.65
CA ASP A 187 -7.46 15.78 -19.36
C ASP A 187 -8.19 16.92 -18.63
N GLU A 188 -9.30 16.61 -17.96
CA GLU A 188 -10.00 17.55 -17.11
C GLU A 188 -9.15 17.94 -15.88
N ILE A 189 -8.48 16.96 -15.24
CA ILE A 189 -7.52 17.23 -14.15
C ILE A 189 -6.39 18.13 -14.66
N TYR A 190 -5.77 17.76 -15.78
CA TYR A 190 -4.62 18.48 -16.32
C TYR A 190 -4.96 19.92 -16.66
N SER A 191 -6.07 20.15 -17.37
CA SER A 191 -6.43 21.49 -17.86
C SER A 191 -7.02 22.42 -16.79
N GLN A 192 -7.58 21.87 -15.72
CA GLN A 192 -8.33 22.67 -14.71
C GLN A 192 -7.52 22.98 -13.45
N CYS A 193 -6.56 22.12 -13.06
CA CYS A 193 -6.00 22.15 -11.71
C CYS A 193 -4.71 22.96 -11.63
N ASP A 194 -4.52 23.67 -10.53
CA ASP A 194 -3.31 24.43 -10.19
C ASP A 194 -2.27 23.55 -9.48
N TYR A 195 -2.76 22.53 -8.77
CA TYR A 195 -2.01 21.48 -8.09
C TYR A 195 -2.51 20.14 -8.55
N ILE A 196 -1.60 19.19 -8.78
CA ILE A 196 -1.94 17.80 -9.14
C ILE A 196 -1.15 16.87 -8.24
N THR A 197 -1.83 15.92 -7.60
CA THR A 197 -1.20 14.89 -6.77
C THR A 197 -1.59 13.49 -7.23
N ILE A 198 -0.62 12.57 -7.20
CA ILE A 198 -0.74 11.24 -7.78
C ILE A 198 -0.75 10.19 -6.67
N HIS A 199 -1.76 9.31 -6.67
CA HIS A 199 -1.97 8.26 -5.67
C HIS A 199 -2.38 6.92 -6.29
N VAL A 200 -1.85 6.61 -7.46
CA VAL A 200 -2.10 5.33 -8.16
C VAL A 200 -0.92 4.36 -7.98
N PRO A 201 -1.16 3.04 -8.06
CA PRO A 201 -0.08 2.05 -8.07
C PRO A 201 0.74 2.15 -9.37
N LEU A 202 2.00 1.70 -9.30
CA LEU A 202 2.83 1.52 -10.48
C LEU A 202 2.46 0.19 -11.17
N LEU A 203 1.86 0.30 -12.32
CA LEU A 203 1.49 -0.79 -13.22
C LEU A 203 2.05 -0.46 -14.62
N ASP A 204 2.04 -1.42 -15.55
CA ASP A 204 2.45 -1.14 -16.93
C ASP A 204 1.62 -0.02 -17.55
N SER A 205 0.32 0.04 -17.25
CA SER A 205 -0.61 1.08 -17.72
C SER A 205 -0.43 2.46 -17.07
N THR A 206 0.21 2.54 -15.91
CA THR A 206 0.45 3.81 -15.19
C THR A 206 1.92 4.25 -15.23
N ARG A 207 2.81 3.39 -15.71
CA ARG A 207 4.23 3.74 -15.89
C ARG A 207 4.38 4.92 -16.82
N LYS A 208 5.09 5.97 -16.37
CA LYS A 208 5.29 7.22 -17.09
C LYS A 208 3.97 7.85 -17.58
N MET A 209 2.88 7.69 -16.81
CA MET A 209 1.60 8.29 -17.19
C MET A 209 1.64 9.82 -17.23
N ILE A 210 2.53 10.44 -16.43
CA ILE A 210 2.82 11.86 -16.51
C ILE A 210 4.02 12.05 -17.43
N ASN A 211 3.73 12.09 -18.70
CA ASN A 211 4.70 12.26 -19.79
C ASN A 211 4.57 13.66 -20.44
N LYS A 212 5.29 13.89 -21.53
CA LYS A 212 5.23 15.14 -22.27
C LYS A 212 3.82 15.54 -22.67
N GLU A 213 3.02 14.61 -23.16
CA GLU A 213 1.62 14.89 -23.59
C GLU A 213 0.74 15.33 -22.41
N ALA A 214 0.94 14.73 -21.22
CA ALA A 214 0.29 15.13 -20.01
C ALA A 214 0.70 16.56 -19.59
N PHE A 215 2.01 16.85 -19.59
CA PHE A 215 2.50 18.21 -19.29
C PHE A 215 1.97 19.26 -20.28
N ASP A 216 1.94 18.97 -21.58
CA ASP A 216 1.42 19.89 -22.59
C ASP A 216 -0.05 20.29 -22.32
N LYS A 217 -0.85 19.42 -21.73
CA LYS A 217 -2.26 19.67 -21.35
C LYS A 217 -2.42 20.39 -20.02
N MET A 218 -1.40 20.41 -19.16
CA MET A 218 -1.48 21.05 -17.85
C MET A 218 -1.48 22.58 -17.96
N LYS A 219 -1.95 23.23 -16.89
CA LYS A 219 -1.84 24.68 -16.76
C LYS A 219 -0.38 25.11 -16.64
N ASP A 220 -0.04 26.29 -17.17
CA ASP A 220 1.27 26.87 -16.95
C ASP A 220 1.46 27.20 -15.46
N GLY A 221 2.61 26.86 -14.92
CA GLY A 221 2.92 27.04 -13.52
C GLY A 221 2.24 26.05 -12.57
N VAL A 222 1.81 24.89 -13.07
CA VAL A 222 1.23 23.83 -12.24
C VAL A 222 2.24 23.33 -11.20
N VAL A 223 1.75 22.94 -10.02
CA VAL A 223 2.50 22.23 -8.99
C VAL A 223 2.15 20.75 -9.07
N LEU A 224 3.15 19.91 -9.26
CA LEU A 224 2.99 18.46 -9.32
C LEU A 224 3.55 17.80 -8.04
N LEU A 225 2.76 16.90 -7.42
CA LEU A 225 3.15 16.15 -6.23
C LEU A 225 3.10 14.64 -6.54
N ASN A 226 4.16 13.92 -6.21
CA ASN A 226 4.23 12.47 -6.38
C ASN A 226 4.82 11.79 -5.13
N PHE A 227 3.95 11.26 -4.30
CA PHE A 227 4.28 10.46 -3.12
C PHE A 227 3.86 8.99 -3.30
N ALA A 228 3.56 8.58 -4.54
CA ALA A 228 3.11 7.22 -4.84
C ALA A 228 4.25 6.31 -5.30
N ARG A 229 4.82 6.56 -6.50
CA ARG A 229 5.98 5.83 -7.06
C ARG A 229 6.72 6.74 -8.04
N ASP A 230 8.05 6.63 -8.08
CA ASP A 230 8.94 7.42 -8.95
C ASP A 230 8.59 7.27 -10.44
N LEU A 231 8.49 6.04 -10.92
CA LEU A 231 8.26 5.72 -12.33
C LEU A 231 6.86 6.08 -12.89
N LEU A 232 6.01 6.73 -12.12
CA LEU A 232 4.74 7.30 -12.62
C LEU A 232 4.95 8.56 -13.44
N VAL A 233 6.06 9.26 -13.21
CA VAL A 233 6.44 10.48 -13.92
C VAL A 233 7.58 10.19 -14.90
N ASP A 234 7.51 10.71 -16.10
CA ASP A 234 8.64 10.73 -17.02
C ASP A 234 9.57 11.89 -16.63
N GLU A 235 10.73 11.55 -16.08
CA GLU A 235 11.65 12.54 -15.51
C GLU A 235 12.28 13.47 -16.54
N GLU A 236 12.57 12.98 -17.76
CA GLU A 236 13.08 13.83 -18.82
C GLU A 236 12.03 14.86 -19.27
N ALA A 237 10.79 14.41 -19.41
CA ALA A 237 9.67 15.29 -19.73
C ALA A 237 9.41 16.30 -18.59
N LEU A 238 9.55 15.88 -17.33
CA LEU A 238 9.43 16.75 -16.14
C LEU A 238 10.48 17.86 -16.16
N ILE A 239 11.75 17.52 -16.43
CA ILE A 239 12.84 18.50 -16.48
C ILE A 239 12.55 19.56 -17.53
N ASN A 240 12.16 19.17 -18.74
CA ASN A 240 11.77 20.09 -19.80
C ASN A 240 10.58 20.98 -19.41
N ALA A 241 9.61 20.40 -18.67
CA ALA A 241 8.44 21.15 -18.19
C ALA A 241 8.79 22.17 -17.07
N LEU A 242 9.78 21.87 -16.24
CA LEU A 242 10.31 22.81 -15.24
C LEU A 242 11.08 23.96 -15.94
N GLU A 243 11.98 23.65 -16.87
CA GLU A 243 12.78 24.64 -17.60
C GLU A 243 11.92 25.59 -18.44
N SER A 244 10.82 25.10 -19.00
CA SER A 244 9.86 25.93 -19.75
C SER A 244 8.88 26.73 -18.87
N GLY A 245 8.88 26.50 -17.55
CA GLY A 245 7.91 27.10 -16.62
C GLY A 245 6.50 26.49 -16.68
N LYS A 246 6.30 25.42 -17.44
CA LYS A 246 5.05 24.65 -17.45
C LYS A 246 4.74 24.07 -16.07
N VAL A 247 5.76 23.48 -15.42
CA VAL A 247 5.73 23.07 -14.01
C VAL A 247 6.49 24.10 -13.19
N LYS A 248 5.82 24.67 -12.19
CA LYS A 248 6.43 25.63 -11.27
C LYS A 248 7.26 24.93 -10.19
N LYS A 249 6.72 23.85 -9.61
CA LYS A 249 7.39 23.04 -8.60
C LYS A 249 6.98 21.57 -8.76
N TYR A 250 7.95 20.69 -8.56
CA TYR A 250 7.72 19.26 -8.38
C TYR A 250 8.09 18.85 -6.97
N VAL A 251 7.19 18.13 -6.29
CA VAL A 251 7.42 17.63 -4.92
C VAL A 251 7.31 16.12 -4.92
N THR A 252 8.34 15.46 -4.42
CA THR A 252 8.38 13.99 -4.42
C THR A 252 9.08 13.44 -3.19
N ASP A 253 8.83 12.16 -2.94
CA ASP A 253 9.44 11.37 -1.86
C ASP A 253 10.47 10.34 -2.41
N PHE A 254 10.80 10.46 -3.70
CA PHE A 254 11.69 9.52 -4.40
C PHE A 254 12.95 10.22 -4.90
N ALA A 255 13.99 10.18 -4.05
CA ALA A 255 15.27 10.76 -4.39
C ALA A 255 16.03 9.91 -5.41
N ASN A 256 16.52 10.57 -6.48
CA ASN A 256 17.41 9.97 -7.47
C ASN A 256 18.33 11.06 -8.05
N PRO A 257 19.37 10.71 -8.84
CA PRO A 257 20.33 11.68 -9.37
C PRO A 257 19.74 12.75 -10.30
N LEU A 258 18.57 12.50 -10.92
CA LEU A 258 17.95 13.45 -11.85
C LEU A 258 17.16 14.54 -11.13
N VAL A 259 16.60 14.23 -9.97
CA VAL A 259 15.74 15.17 -9.22
C VAL A 259 16.43 15.82 -8.03
N ALA A 260 17.43 15.17 -7.43
CA ALA A 260 18.10 15.66 -6.22
C ALA A 260 18.85 16.98 -6.48
N GLY A 261 18.58 18.01 -5.68
CA GLY A 261 19.26 19.31 -5.72
C GLY A 261 18.93 20.16 -6.95
N ARG A 262 17.96 19.77 -7.78
CA ARG A 262 17.55 20.53 -8.96
C ARG A 262 16.61 21.66 -8.58
N GLU A 263 16.79 22.83 -9.18
CA GLU A 263 15.89 23.97 -8.99
C GLU A 263 14.45 23.62 -9.40
N GLY A 264 13.50 24.07 -8.61
CA GLY A 264 12.09 23.77 -8.84
C GLY A 264 11.64 22.42 -8.28
N ILE A 265 12.54 21.59 -7.73
CA ILE A 265 12.20 20.28 -7.14
C ILE A 265 12.41 20.32 -5.62
N LEU A 266 11.42 19.82 -4.89
CA LEU A 266 11.49 19.51 -3.47
C LEU A 266 11.44 18.00 -3.31
N VAL A 267 12.52 17.40 -2.81
CA VAL A 267 12.59 15.96 -2.63
C VAL A 267 12.87 15.60 -1.19
N THR A 268 12.11 14.64 -0.64
CA THR A 268 12.32 14.08 0.69
C THR A 268 12.82 12.63 0.61
N PRO A 269 13.53 12.11 1.62
CA PRO A 269 14.12 10.78 1.56
C PRO A 269 13.12 9.69 1.97
N HIS A 270 12.03 9.51 1.21
CA HIS A 270 10.99 8.50 1.37
C HIS A 270 10.35 8.52 2.78
N LEU A 271 9.91 9.69 3.21
CA LEU A 271 9.35 9.93 4.55
C LEU A 271 7.85 9.66 4.69
N GLY A 272 7.14 9.39 3.59
CA GLY A 272 5.67 9.28 3.58
C GLY A 272 5.09 8.34 4.62
N ALA A 273 5.76 7.23 4.94
CA ALA A 273 5.33 6.27 5.94
C ALA A 273 6.22 6.27 7.20
N SER A 274 7.16 7.21 7.32
CA SER A 274 8.15 7.23 8.39
C SER A 274 7.67 8.04 9.60
N THR A 275 6.57 7.60 10.19
CA THR A 275 6.04 8.10 11.46
C THR A 275 5.81 6.93 12.41
N GLU A 276 5.89 7.17 13.72
CA GLU A 276 5.66 6.18 14.77
C GLU A 276 4.27 5.53 14.61
N GLU A 277 3.25 6.35 14.36
CA GLU A 277 1.87 5.87 14.17
C GLU A 277 1.70 5.03 12.90
N SER A 278 2.42 5.36 11.83
CA SER A 278 2.40 4.56 10.59
C SER A 278 3.02 3.19 10.82
N GLU A 279 4.13 3.12 11.56
CA GLU A 279 4.78 1.86 11.93
C GLU A 279 3.89 1.01 12.83
N ASP A 280 3.30 1.61 13.85
CA ASP A 280 2.34 0.99 14.75
C ASP A 280 1.13 0.42 14.01
N ASN A 281 0.51 1.23 13.17
CA ASN A 281 -0.69 0.82 12.42
C ASN A 281 -0.39 -0.31 11.43
N CYS A 282 0.79 -0.26 10.76
CA CYS A 282 1.23 -1.34 9.89
C CYS A 282 1.48 -2.63 10.67
N ALA A 283 2.13 -2.57 11.83
CA ALA A 283 2.37 -3.74 12.66
C ALA A 283 1.08 -4.35 13.19
N VAL A 284 0.15 -3.53 13.68
CA VAL A 284 -1.18 -3.98 14.15
C VAL A 284 -1.96 -4.65 13.03
N MET A 285 -2.00 -4.07 11.83
CA MET A 285 -2.71 -4.66 10.69
C MET A 285 -2.05 -5.98 10.26
N ALA A 286 -0.73 -6.05 10.19
CA ALA A 286 0.01 -7.24 9.81
C ALA A 286 -0.27 -8.41 10.78
N VAL A 287 -0.20 -8.15 12.09
CA VAL A 287 -0.46 -9.16 13.12
C VAL A 287 -1.92 -9.64 13.06
N LYS A 288 -2.90 -8.74 12.96
CA LYS A 288 -4.32 -9.12 12.84
C LYS A 288 -4.59 -10.03 11.65
N GLN A 289 -3.97 -9.74 10.51
CA GLN A 289 -4.12 -10.56 9.30
C GLN A 289 -3.49 -11.95 9.48
N LEU A 290 -2.32 -12.04 10.13
CA LEU A 290 -1.69 -13.32 10.44
C LEU A 290 -2.54 -14.14 11.39
N MET A 291 -3.07 -13.55 12.47
CA MET A 291 -3.92 -14.24 13.41
C MET A 291 -5.19 -14.78 12.74
N ASP A 292 -5.91 -13.95 11.99
CA ASP A 292 -7.14 -14.37 11.30
C ASP A 292 -6.84 -15.49 10.28
N TYR A 293 -5.70 -15.41 9.57
CA TYR A 293 -5.31 -16.49 8.67
C TYR A 293 -4.91 -17.78 9.40
N LEU A 294 -4.11 -17.69 10.45
CA LEU A 294 -3.65 -18.88 11.18
C LEU A 294 -4.80 -19.58 11.92
N GLU A 295 -5.67 -18.82 12.56
CA GLU A 295 -6.75 -19.31 13.41
C GLU A 295 -8.01 -19.69 12.61
N ASN A 296 -8.35 -18.91 11.59
CA ASN A 296 -9.61 -19.07 10.85
C ASN A 296 -9.40 -19.45 9.37
N GLY A 297 -8.20 -19.35 8.83
CA GLY A 297 -7.94 -19.57 7.41
C GLY A 297 -8.40 -18.43 6.50
N ASN A 298 -8.85 -17.30 7.03
CA ASN A 298 -9.32 -16.16 6.24
C ASN A 298 -8.15 -15.41 5.59
N ILE A 299 -8.36 -14.94 4.37
CA ILE A 299 -7.39 -14.12 3.64
C ILE A 299 -7.99 -12.74 3.36
N LYS A 300 -7.34 -11.68 3.90
CA LYS A 300 -7.60 -10.27 3.62
C LYS A 300 -6.30 -9.57 3.25
N ASN A 301 -6.32 -8.72 2.22
CA ASN A 301 -5.15 -7.95 1.76
C ASN A 301 -3.94 -8.79 1.36
N SER A 302 -4.15 -10.01 0.86
CA SER A 302 -3.06 -10.79 0.31
C SER A 302 -2.66 -10.28 -1.08
N VAL A 303 -1.34 -10.26 -1.35
CA VAL A 303 -0.79 -9.83 -2.63
C VAL A 303 -0.74 -10.95 -3.66
N ASN A 304 -0.66 -12.21 -3.23
CA ASN A 304 -0.61 -13.38 -4.12
C ASN A 304 -1.95 -14.13 -4.21
N TYR A 305 -2.59 -14.45 -3.10
CA TYR A 305 -3.85 -15.18 -3.10
C TYR A 305 -5.07 -14.23 -3.09
N PRO A 306 -6.26 -14.70 -3.52
CA PRO A 306 -7.48 -13.89 -3.48
C PRO A 306 -7.94 -13.64 -2.05
N ASN A 307 -8.63 -12.51 -1.82
CA ASN A 307 -9.39 -12.33 -0.59
C ASN A 307 -10.46 -13.42 -0.50
N CYS A 308 -10.46 -14.15 0.61
CA CYS A 308 -11.39 -15.24 0.88
C CYS A 308 -11.67 -15.27 2.38
N ASP A 309 -12.89 -14.96 2.76
CA ASP A 309 -13.31 -14.84 4.15
C ASP A 309 -14.56 -15.69 4.35
N ALA A 310 -14.52 -16.63 5.28
CA ALA A 310 -15.62 -17.47 5.71
C ALA A 310 -15.98 -17.23 7.19
N GLY A 311 -15.48 -16.18 7.79
CA GLY A 311 -15.65 -15.88 9.21
C GLY A 311 -14.99 -16.91 10.12
N THR A 312 -15.39 -16.92 11.38
CA THR A 312 -14.94 -17.93 12.35
C THR A 312 -15.68 -19.25 12.12
N CYS A 313 -14.96 -20.37 12.12
CA CYS A 313 -15.55 -21.70 11.95
C CYS A 313 -16.40 -22.10 13.15
N VAL A 314 -17.69 -22.32 12.93
CA VAL A 314 -18.64 -22.83 13.94
C VAL A 314 -18.83 -24.35 13.87
N ASP A 315 -18.45 -24.97 12.74
CA ASP A 315 -18.55 -26.40 12.49
C ASP A 315 -17.43 -27.20 13.20
N GLU A 316 -17.51 -28.54 13.13
CA GLU A 316 -16.57 -29.45 13.78
C GLU A 316 -15.17 -29.47 13.12
N GLY A 317 -15.09 -29.07 11.84
CA GLY A 317 -13.83 -29.01 11.12
C GLY A 317 -13.79 -27.93 10.06
N ARG A 318 -12.60 -27.36 9.85
CA ARG A 318 -12.29 -26.46 8.74
C ARG A 318 -10.96 -26.82 8.10
N LEU A 319 -10.96 -26.89 6.79
CA LEU A 319 -9.71 -27.02 6.03
C LEU A 319 -9.60 -25.92 4.98
N THR A 320 -8.35 -25.60 4.62
CA THR A 320 -8.05 -24.63 3.57
C THR A 320 -7.11 -25.24 2.55
N ILE A 321 -7.31 -24.86 1.28
CA ILE A 321 -6.53 -25.38 0.14
C ILE A 321 -6.02 -24.23 -0.71
N ASN A 322 -4.69 -24.11 -0.78
CA ASN A 322 -4.01 -23.23 -1.75
C ASN A 322 -3.77 -24.03 -3.03
N HIS A 323 -4.28 -23.57 -4.17
CA HIS A 323 -4.21 -24.37 -5.42
C HIS A 323 -4.16 -23.49 -6.68
N LYS A 324 -3.83 -24.12 -7.81
CA LYS A 324 -3.94 -23.51 -9.14
C LYS A 324 -5.40 -23.26 -9.50
N ASN A 325 -5.65 -22.17 -10.21
CA ASN A 325 -6.95 -21.86 -10.78
C ASN A 325 -7.11 -22.56 -12.13
N ILE A 326 -7.32 -23.88 -12.10
CA ILE A 326 -7.49 -24.73 -13.28
C ILE A 326 -8.82 -25.49 -13.21
N PRO A 327 -9.37 -25.96 -14.36
CA PRO A 327 -10.62 -26.72 -14.39
C PRO A 327 -10.61 -27.95 -13.48
N ASN A 328 -11.78 -28.33 -12.98
CA ASN A 328 -12.02 -29.56 -12.24
C ASN A 328 -11.43 -29.66 -10.81
N MET A 329 -10.87 -28.58 -10.25
CA MET A 329 -10.30 -28.63 -8.88
C MET A 329 -11.37 -28.91 -7.84
N ILE A 330 -12.47 -28.16 -7.86
CA ILE A 330 -13.57 -28.28 -6.89
C ILE A 330 -14.19 -29.69 -6.91
N SER A 331 -14.41 -30.25 -8.09
CA SER A 331 -14.96 -31.62 -8.23
C SER A 331 -14.04 -32.66 -7.60
N GLN A 332 -12.71 -32.51 -7.73
CA GLN A 332 -11.75 -33.40 -7.09
C GLN A 332 -11.78 -33.27 -5.56
N PHE A 333 -11.86 -32.03 -5.03
CA PHE A 333 -11.96 -31.81 -3.57
C PHE A 333 -13.23 -32.42 -2.99
N THR A 334 -14.38 -32.16 -3.61
CA THR A 334 -15.66 -32.72 -3.14
C THR A 334 -15.71 -34.22 -3.27
N LYS A 335 -15.07 -34.81 -4.29
CA LYS A 335 -14.97 -36.26 -4.43
C LYS A 335 -14.15 -36.89 -3.30
N VAL A 336 -12.97 -36.35 -2.98
CA VAL A 336 -12.12 -36.88 -1.88
C VAL A 336 -12.85 -36.82 -0.55
N LEU A 337 -13.56 -35.72 -0.26
CA LEU A 337 -14.35 -35.58 0.97
C LEU A 337 -15.54 -36.54 0.99
N GLY A 338 -16.28 -36.67 -0.13
CA GLY A 338 -17.41 -37.56 -0.26
C GLY A 338 -17.02 -39.04 -0.12
N ASP A 339 -15.91 -39.46 -0.76
CA ASP A 339 -15.36 -40.82 -0.66
C ASP A 339 -14.94 -41.15 0.79
N ALA A 340 -14.56 -40.13 1.56
CA ALA A 340 -14.23 -40.24 3.00
C ALA A 340 -15.45 -40.13 3.93
N GLY A 341 -16.65 -39.96 3.38
CA GLY A 341 -17.89 -39.79 4.16
C GLY A 341 -18.00 -38.44 4.89
N VAL A 342 -17.22 -37.43 4.49
CA VAL A 342 -17.20 -36.11 5.13
C VAL A 342 -18.23 -35.21 4.44
N ASN A 343 -19.20 -34.72 5.22
CA ASN A 343 -20.20 -33.78 4.73
C ASN A 343 -19.69 -32.34 4.79
N ILE A 344 -19.82 -31.62 3.68
CA ILE A 344 -19.43 -30.20 3.54
C ILE A 344 -20.61 -29.33 3.99
N SER A 345 -20.43 -28.54 5.04
CA SER A 345 -21.44 -27.60 5.56
C SER A 345 -21.37 -26.27 4.80
N ASN A 346 -20.15 -25.77 4.50
CA ASN A 346 -19.94 -24.53 3.76
C ASN A 346 -18.68 -24.64 2.91
N MET A 347 -18.70 -23.98 1.75
CA MET A 347 -17.56 -23.92 0.83
C MET A 347 -17.44 -22.53 0.22
N THR A 348 -16.28 -21.93 0.38
CA THR A 348 -15.93 -20.69 -0.30
C THR A 348 -14.69 -20.90 -1.15
N ASN A 349 -14.79 -20.67 -2.45
CA ASN A 349 -13.67 -20.69 -3.38
C ASN A 349 -13.55 -19.33 -4.07
N LYS A 350 -12.34 -18.78 -4.09
CA LYS A 350 -12.01 -17.55 -4.79
C LYS A 350 -10.75 -17.74 -5.61
N SER A 351 -10.64 -16.97 -6.71
CA SER A 351 -9.46 -16.99 -7.58
C SER A 351 -8.94 -15.59 -7.87
N LYS A 352 -7.63 -15.52 -8.15
CA LYS A 352 -6.91 -14.31 -8.55
C LYS A 352 -5.81 -14.72 -9.54
N GLY A 353 -6.03 -14.44 -10.83
CA GLY A 353 -5.15 -14.94 -11.88
C GLY A 353 -5.07 -16.47 -11.88
N ASP A 354 -3.86 -17.00 -11.85
CA ASP A 354 -3.59 -18.44 -11.90
C ASP A 354 -3.68 -19.14 -10.53
N LEU A 355 -3.99 -18.40 -9.47
CA LEU A 355 -4.07 -18.90 -8.11
C LEU A 355 -5.51 -18.89 -7.60
N ALA A 356 -5.82 -19.89 -6.79
CA ALA A 356 -7.11 -19.99 -6.10
C ALA A 356 -6.92 -20.44 -4.66
N TYR A 357 -7.91 -20.15 -3.85
CA TYR A 357 -7.96 -20.51 -2.44
C TYR A 357 -9.36 -20.97 -2.09
N THR A 358 -9.45 -22.13 -1.43
CA THR A 358 -10.71 -22.73 -1.00
C THR A 358 -10.71 -22.89 0.51
N ILE A 359 -11.80 -22.46 1.15
CA ILE A 359 -12.13 -22.76 2.55
C ILE A 359 -13.32 -23.74 2.53
N LEU A 360 -13.21 -24.80 3.31
CA LEU A 360 -14.24 -25.83 3.47
C LEU A 360 -14.56 -26.03 4.96
N ASP A 361 -15.78 -25.80 5.35
CA ASP A 361 -16.31 -26.16 6.66
C ASP A 361 -17.03 -27.50 6.56
N VAL A 362 -16.80 -28.38 7.50
CA VAL A 362 -17.29 -29.76 7.47
C VAL A 362 -17.91 -30.17 8.81
N ALA A 363 -18.90 -31.06 8.72
CA ALA A 363 -19.71 -31.51 9.87
C ALA A 363 -18.97 -32.46 10.83
N THR A 364 -17.74 -32.90 10.47
CA THR A 364 -16.94 -33.84 11.28
C THR A 364 -15.48 -33.44 11.27
N PRO A 365 -14.68 -33.78 12.30
CA PRO A 365 -13.26 -33.54 12.31
C PRO A 365 -12.56 -34.19 11.11
N ILE A 366 -11.55 -33.51 10.56
CA ILE A 366 -10.84 -33.96 9.36
C ILE A 366 -9.63 -34.81 9.75
N SER A 367 -9.52 -35.99 9.13
CA SER A 367 -8.37 -36.85 9.34
C SER A 367 -7.16 -36.37 8.53
N GLN A 368 -5.95 -36.69 9.01
CA GLN A 368 -4.70 -36.42 8.29
C GLN A 368 -4.64 -37.15 6.93
N GLU A 369 -5.31 -38.29 6.81
CA GLU A 369 -5.40 -39.04 5.54
C GLU A 369 -6.16 -38.27 4.48
N VAL A 370 -7.30 -37.68 4.83
CA VAL A 370 -8.08 -36.80 3.93
C VAL A 370 -7.24 -35.60 3.47
N ALA A 371 -6.55 -34.94 4.40
CA ALA A 371 -5.67 -33.82 4.06
C ALA A 371 -4.53 -34.25 3.11
N LYS A 372 -3.93 -35.44 3.32
CA LYS A 372 -2.89 -36.00 2.44
C LYS A 372 -3.44 -36.31 1.05
N ASN A 373 -4.63 -36.88 0.95
CA ASN A 373 -5.28 -37.19 -0.33
C ASN A 373 -5.60 -35.91 -1.12
N LEU A 374 -6.07 -34.85 -0.46
CA LEU A 374 -6.27 -33.55 -1.07
C LEU A 374 -4.96 -32.92 -1.53
N LYS A 375 -3.90 -33.04 -0.74
CA LYS A 375 -2.56 -32.51 -1.12
C LYS A 375 -1.97 -33.24 -2.32
N ALA A 376 -2.30 -34.49 -2.55
CA ALA A 376 -1.84 -35.29 -3.68
C ALA A 376 -2.49 -34.91 -5.04
N ILE A 377 -3.56 -34.10 -5.02
CA ILE A 377 -4.21 -33.64 -6.24
C ILE A 377 -3.27 -32.68 -6.99
N ASN A 378 -3.08 -32.95 -8.27
CA ASN A 378 -2.24 -32.10 -9.12
C ASN A 378 -2.77 -30.65 -9.15
N GLY A 379 -1.90 -29.70 -8.89
CA GLY A 379 -2.24 -28.28 -8.80
C GLY A 379 -2.54 -27.80 -7.37
N VAL A 380 -2.52 -28.67 -6.36
CA VAL A 380 -2.61 -28.29 -4.96
C VAL A 380 -1.23 -27.96 -4.40
N TYR A 381 -1.07 -26.74 -3.91
CA TYR A 381 0.16 -26.26 -3.30
C TYR A 381 0.23 -26.58 -1.80
N ARG A 382 -0.86 -26.37 -1.07
CA ARG A 382 -0.92 -26.62 0.38
C ARG A 382 -2.34 -26.96 0.82
N VAL A 383 -2.44 -27.85 1.79
CA VAL A 383 -3.68 -28.14 2.54
C VAL A 383 -3.40 -27.91 4.00
N ARG A 384 -4.29 -27.21 4.68
CA ARG A 384 -4.23 -26.99 6.13
C ARG A 384 -5.51 -27.46 6.78
N ILE A 385 -5.39 -28.21 7.85
CA ILE A 385 -6.50 -28.40 8.81
C ILE A 385 -6.39 -27.22 9.77
N VAL A 386 -7.43 -26.40 9.82
CA VAL A 386 -7.50 -25.21 10.67
C VAL A 386 -8.18 -25.54 11.98
N LYS A 387 -9.23 -26.38 11.92
CA LYS A 387 -9.99 -26.88 13.07
C LYS A 387 -10.34 -28.36 12.89
#